data_4e8ab9b2ff35035ac1d651f7e10f29e0
#
_entry.id   4e8ab9b2ff35035ac1d651f7e10f29e0
#
_cell.length_a   1.000
_cell.length_b   1.000
_cell.length_c   1.000
_cell.angle_alpha   90.00
_cell.angle_beta   90.00
_cell.angle_gamma   90.00
#
_symmetry.space_group_name_H-M   'P 1'
#
loop_
_entity.id
_entity.type
_entity.pdbx_description
1 polymer ?
#
loop_
_entity_poly.entity_id
_entity_poly.type
_entity_poly.pdbx_seq_one_letter_code
_entity_poly.pdbx_strand_id
1 'polypeptide(L)'
;MKKYYIIIVVLFLPLLMIGQTYENDRLLTVRSKDSLNDKPRIKGALGVNMKLNGYFDVYGGLQDSDTFNIGQIPVFGTDDSSSFKMDLYQTQIFIQGDYMQKNGESIKAVVEFDFWGGNGHMRLRKAFVETNHWQIGQNWNNFGDEALWPNVMEWEGPPSGIWKRTPHIKYFGYFKNDLFKYEFSLEAPTIDFIALGDIEPLVEEANQVAPDLTAALKYNKGWGHLRFSSILRNVRYKLNGETDDFLGYGFTVSGIYHTERKNNFQFQLIGGKGINAYLTSIAGLGYDGFPTISGEIEATPSYGGWVSYEYYFTPKFHSNVVFGFTHYKFDNMERYILTSELPIDPIDDVLVLDGDFSSIHSYGLINVMYEPFERMTVGVELDYGVKSIDFNGFANNEVIDDSEERDAMRISFGFMFYL
;
A
#
# COMPACT_ATOMS: atom_id res chain seq x y z
N MET A 1 -45.38 23.32 -34.65
CA MET A 1 -45.07 22.47 -33.48
C MET A 1 -43.56 22.46 -33.29
N LYS A 2 -43.04 23.26 -32.35
CA LYS A 2 -41.60 23.31 -32.04
C LYS A 2 -41.31 22.20 -31.02
N LYS A 3 -40.49 21.23 -31.41
CA LYS A 3 -39.98 20.19 -30.52
C LYS A 3 -38.83 20.81 -29.66
N TYR A 4 -39.09 20.96 -28.37
CA TYR A 4 -38.05 21.29 -27.41
C TYR A 4 -37.27 19.99 -27.08
N TYR A 5 -36.04 19.90 -27.51
CA TYR A 5 -35.09 18.93 -27.01
C TYR A 5 -34.57 19.45 -25.65
N ILE A 6 -35.03 18.85 -24.58
CA ILE A 6 -34.44 19.03 -23.27
C ILE A 6 -33.14 18.26 -23.33
N ILE A 7 -32.03 18.96 -23.52
CA ILE A 7 -30.67 18.43 -23.29
C ILE A 7 -30.49 18.38 -21.79
N ILE A 8 -30.72 17.22 -21.20
CA ILE A 8 -30.27 16.92 -19.85
C ILE A 8 -28.75 16.80 -19.97
N VAL A 9 -28.05 17.90 -19.72
CA VAL A 9 -26.62 17.88 -19.42
C VAL A 9 -26.53 17.27 -18.03
N VAL A 10 -26.43 15.96 -17.97
CA VAL A 10 -25.93 15.27 -16.79
C VAL A 10 -24.46 15.68 -16.68
N LEU A 11 -24.22 16.67 -15.85
CA LEU A 11 -22.90 16.97 -15.33
C LEU A 11 -22.40 15.72 -14.59
N PHE A 12 -21.77 14.82 -15.32
CA PHE A 12 -20.83 13.88 -14.76
C PHE A 12 -19.63 14.68 -14.23
N LEU A 13 -19.79 15.19 -13.02
CA LEU A 13 -18.64 15.41 -12.19
C LEU A 13 -18.01 14.03 -12.01
N PRO A 14 -16.79 13.79 -12.51
CA PRO A 14 -16.07 12.61 -12.08
C PRO A 14 -15.89 12.78 -10.57
N LEU A 15 -16.62 12.00 -9.79
CA LEU A 15 -16.20 11.66 -8.45
C LEU A 15 -14.89 10.90 -8.65
N LEU A 16 -13.82 11.65 -8.77
CA LEU A 16 -12.50 11.17 -8.57
C LEU A 16 -12.45 10.73 -7.11
N MET A 17 -12.79 9.49 -6.86
CA MET A 17 -12.28 8.76 -5.71
C MET A 17 -10.80 8.48 -5.95
N ILE A 18 -10.06 9.55 -6.13
CA ILE A 18 -8.65 9.61 -5.81
C ILE A 18 -8.62 9.40 -4.32
N GLY A 19 -7.84 8.48 -3.83
CA GLY A 19 -7.70 8.28 -2.39
C GLY A 19 -7.79 9.60 -1.65
N GLN A 20 -8.96 9.88 -1.07
CA GLN A 20 -9.25 10.96 -0.16
C GLN A 20 -8.89 12.40 -0.61
N THR A 21 -9.46 12.89 -1.70
CA THR A 21 -9.54 14.34 -1.95
C THR A 21 -10.97 14.82 -1.73
N TYR A 22 -11.27 15.17 -0.51
CA TYR A 22 -12.53 15.83 -0.12
C TYR A 22 -12.45 17.33 -0.44
N GLU A 23 -12.67 17.71 -1.68
CA GLU A 23 -12.49 19.12 -2.06
C GLU A 23 -13.62 20.06 -1.63
N ASN A 24 -14.83 19.60 -1.34
CA ASN A 24 -15.97 20.50 -1.18
C ASN A 24 -16.69 20.53 0.18
N ASP A 25 -16.42 19.57 1.08
CA ASP A 25 -17.19 19.42 2.32
C ASP A 25 -16.29 19.11 3.51
N ARG A 26 -15.42 20.05 3.85
CA ARG A 26 -14.52 19.94 4.99
C ARG A 26 -15.12 20.56 6.25
N LEU A 27 -14.72 20.06 7.42
CA LEU A 27 -15.15 20.54 8.74
C LEU A 27 -15.06 22.07 8.85
N LEU A 28 -13.97 22.64 8.35
CA LEU A 28 -13.75 24.07 8.33
C LEU A 28 -13.12 24.50 7.01
N THR A 29 -13.69 25.53 6.37
CA THR A 29 -13.10 26.15 5.18
C THR A 29 -12.95 27.65 5.42
N VAL A 30 -11.73 28.17 5.19
CA VAL A 30 -11.40 29.59 5.26
C VAL A 30 -11.06 30.10 3.86
N ARG A 31 -11.54 31.30 3.50
CA ARG A 31 -11.30 31.92 2.19
C ARG A 31 -10.84 33.35 2.38
N SER A 32 -9.84 33.79 1.57
CA SER A 32 -9.47 35.21 1.53
C SER A 32 -10.55 36.05 0.91
N LYS A 33 -10.61 37.33 1.31
CA LYS A 33 -11.45 38.36 0.64
C LYS A 33 -10.85 38.77 -0.72
N ASP A 34 -9.52 38.68 -0.87
CA ASP A 34 -8.83 38.92 -2.13
C ASP A 34 -9.13 37.79 -3.10
N SER A 35 -9.50 38.14 -4.32
CA SER A 35 -9.92 37.20 -5.36
C SER A 35 -9.24 37.50 -6.70
N LEU A 36 -9.11 36.46 -7.52
CA LEU A 36 -8.68 36.56 -8.92
C LEU A 36 -9.67 35.75 -9.77
N ASN A 37 -10.26 36.37 -10.81
CA ASN A 37 -11.27 35.75 -11.65
C ASN A 37 -12.43 35.12 -10.81
N ASP A 38 -12.95 35.89 -9.85
CA ASP A 38 -14.04 35.50 -8.92
C ASP A 38 -13.72 34.29 -8.00
N LYS A 39 -12.48 33.86 -7.96
CA LYS A 39 -12.01 32.81 -7.03
C LYS A 39 -11.16 33.41 -5.92
N PRO A 40 -11.35 32.98 -4.65
CA PRO A 40 -10.51 33.46 -3.57
C PRO A 40 -9.05 33.07 -3.82
N ARG A 41 -8.11 33.98 -3.59
CA ARG A 41 -6.69 33.70 -3.81
C ARG A 41 -6.11 32.73 -2.79
N ILE A 42 -6.66 32.67 -1.61
CA ILE A 42 -6.29 31.70 -0.57
C ILE A 42 -7.54 30.97 -0.12
N LYS A 43 -7.49 29.65 -0.15
CA LYS A 43 -8.50 28.77 0.43
C LYS A 43 -7.78 27.80 1.38
N GLY A 44 -8.18 27.79 2.65
CA GLY A 44 -7.72 26.83 3.64
C GLY A 44 -8.85 25.84 3.97
N ALA A 45 -8.52 24.61 4.24
CA ALA A 45 -9.49 23.61 4.68
C ALA A 45 -8.89 22.70 5.75
N LEU A 46 -9.69 22.37 6.75
CA LEU A 46 -9.43 21.35 7.76
C LEU A 46 -10.48 20.26 7.61
N GLY A 47 -10.07 19.01 7.63
CA GLY A 47 -10.97 17.86 7.61
C GLY A 47 -10.52 16.78 8.56
N VAL A 48 -11.47 15.92 8.94
CA VAL A 48 -11.25 14.76 9.81
C VAL A 48 -11.96 13.55 9.24
N ASN A 49 -11.25 12.43 9.15
CA ASN A 49 -11.82 11.12 8.91
C ASN A 49 -11.76 10.33 10.20
N MET A 50 -12.88 10.15 10.86
CA MET A 50 -12.96 9.29 12.04
C MET A 50 -13.16 7.85 11.60
N LYS A 51 -12.33 6.95 12.11
CA LYS A 51 -12.49 5.51 11.85
C LYS A 51 -12.39 4.73 13.16
N LEU A 52 -13.44 4.02 13.51
CA LEU A 52 -13.42 2.97 14.52
C LEU A 52 -13.21 1.63 13.83
N ASN A 53 -12.23 0.89 14.27
CA ASN A 53 -11.98 -0.48 13.84
C ASN A 53 -12.29 -1.43 15.00
N GLY A 54 -12.87 -2.56 14.68
CA GLY A 54 -12.98 -3.71 15.57
C GLY A 54 -12.51 -4.95 14.83
N TYR A 55 -11.70 -5.77 15.46
CA TYR A 55 -11.12 -6.99 14.89
C TYR A 55 -11.42 -8.16 15.80
N PHE A 56 -11.85 -9.25 15.20
CA PHE A 56 -11.94 -10.54 15.87
C PHE A 56 -11.12 -11.55 15.06
N ASP A 57 -9.92 -11.84 15.54
CA ASP A 57 -9.11 -12.92 15.02
C ASP A 57 -9.72 -14.24 15.45
N VAL A 58 -10.11 -15.05 14.48
CA VAL A 58 -10.74 -16.34 14.73
C VAL A 58 -9.67 -17.36 15.07
N TYR A 59 -8.59 -17.38 14.28
CA TYR A 59 -7.39 -18.20 14.42
C TYR A 59 -6.27 -17.71 13.48
N GLY A 60 -5.08 -18.33 13.54
CA GLY A 60 -4.00 -18.16 12.57
C GLY A 60 -2.81 -17.33 13.06
N GLY A 61 -2.72 -17.06 14.37
CA GLY A 61 -1.53 -16.45 14.97
C GLY A 61 -1.35 -14.94 14.69
N LEU A 62 -2.40 -14.22 14.28
CA LEU A 62 -2.37 -12.78 14.04
C LEU A 62 -2.95 -11.94 15.20
N GLN A 63 -3.15 -12.53 16.36
CA GLN A 63 -3.78 -11.89 17.52
C GLN A 63 -3.01 -10.65 18.05
N ASP A 64 -1.72 -10.54 17.78
CA ASP A 64 -0.90 -9.38 18.15
C ASP A 64 -0.72 -8.36 17.01
N SER A 65 -1.17 -8.70 15.80
CA SER A 65 -1.12 -7.80 14.65
C SER A 65 -2.30 -6.84 14.62
N ASP A 66 -2.03 -5.55 14.43
CA ASP A 66 -3.06 -4.52 14.24
C ASP A 66 -3.63 -4.53 12.81
N THR A 67 -3.01 -5.26 11.86
CA THR A 67 -3.44 -5.44 10.48
C THR A 67 -3.54 -6.91 10.12
N PHE A 68 -4.31 -7.23 9.06
CA PHE A 68 -4.40 -8.59 8.54
C PHE A 68 -3.29 -8.83 7.50
N ASN A 69 -2.03 -8.88 7.98
CA ASN A 69 -0.86 -9.06 7.14
C ASN A 69 -0.49 -10.54 6.99
N ILE A 70 -0.66 -11.08 5.79
CA ILE A 70 -0.40 -12.50 5.48
C ILE A 70 1.07 -12.87 5.71
N GLY A 71 2.00 -11.93 5.49
CA GLY A 71 3.42 -12.15 5.74
C GLY A 71 3.76 -12.43 7.19
N GLN A 72 2.92 -11.98 8.13
CA GLN A 72 3.07 -12.18 9.56
C GLN A 72 2.43 -13.47 10.09
N ILE A 73 1.77 -14.28 9.24
CA ILE A 73 1.25 -15.57 9.67
C ILE A 73 2.43 -16.48 10.05
N PRO A 74 2.51 -16.96 11.32
CA PRO A 74 3.60 -17.80 11.80
C PRO A 74 3.40 -19.23 11.30
N VAL A 75 4.04 -19.62 10.22
CA VAL A 75 3.82 -20.91 9.54
C VAL A 75 4.08 -22.10 10.48
N PHE A 76 5.11 -22.02 11.31
CA PHE A 76 5.44 -23.04 12.32
C PHE A 76 4.74 -22.84 13.67
N GLY A 77 3.99 -21.75 13.82
CA GLY A 77 3.29 -21.45 15.06
C GLY A 77 2.12 -22.41 15.31
N THR A 78 1.84 -22.68 16.56
CA THR A 78 0.75 -23.57 17.01
C THR A 78 -0.37 -22.83 17.74
N ASP A 79 -0.21 -21.54 18.01
CA ASP A 79 -1.21 -20.74 18.72
C ASP A 79 -2.36 -20.33 17.78
N ASP A 80 -3.52 -20.91 18.03
CA ASP A 80 -4.77 -20.59 17.33
C ASP A 80 -5.78 -19.89 18.26
N SER A 81 -5.31 -19.24 19.31
CA SER A 81 -6.17 -18.48 20.21
C SER A 81 -6.89 -17.35 19.47
N SER A 82 -8.18 -17.19 19.77
CA SER A 82 -8.94 -16.07 19.24
C SER A 82 -8.68 -14.80 20.05
N SER A 83 -8.71 -13.64 19.37
CA SER A 83 -8.54 -12.34 20.02
C SER A 83 -9.55 -11.31 19.55
N PHE A 84 -9.81 -10.32 20.39
CA PHE A 84 -10.69 -9.21 20.07
C PHE A 84 -10.01 -7.89 20.41
N LYS A 85 -9.98 -6.96 19.43
CA LYS A 85 -9.40 -5.63 19.59
C LYS A 85 -10.33 -4.56 19.02
N MET A 86 -10.21 -3.35 19.52
CA MET A 86 -10.82 -2.14 18.96
C MET A 86 -9.88 -0.97 19.10
N ASP A 87 -9.81 -0.14 18.06
CA ASP A 87 -9.01 1.06 18.04
C ASP A 87 -9.61 2.19 17.18
N LEU A 88 -8.97 3.36 17.27
CA LEU A 88 -9.26 4.57 16.49
C LEU A 88 -8.01 5.06 15.73
N TYR A 89 -6.96 4.25 15.65
CA TYR A 89 -5.63 4.67 15.17
C TYR A 89 -5.63 5.13 13.70
N GLN A 90 -6.58 4.68 12.91
CA GLN A 90 -6.74 5.09 11.52
C GLN A 90 -7.53 6.40 11.34
N THR A 91 -7.96 7.03 12.43
CA THR A 91 -8.53 8.38 12.38
C THR A 91 -7.51 9.35 11.80
N GLN A 92 -7.90 10.15 10.81
CA GLN A 92 -7.03 11.05 10.08
C GLN A 92 -7.46 12.50 10.26
N ILE A 93 -6.47 13.37 10.38
CA ILE A 93 -6.65 14.82 10.36
C ILE A 93 -5.85 15.35 9.18
N PHE A 94 -6.46 16.18 8.34
CA PHE A 94 -5.78 16.78 7.21
C PHE A 94 -6.06 18.28 7.10
N ILE A 95 -5.02 19.01 6.74
CA ILE A 95 -5.01 20.44 6.51
C ILE A 95 -4.59 20.65 5.06
N GLN A 96 -5.37 21.43 4.33
CA GLN A 96 -5.06 21.81 2.94
C GLN A 96 -5.06 23.32 2.81
N GLY A 97 -4.11 23.86 2.07
CA GLY A 97 -4.08 25.25 1.64
C GLY A 97 -3.93 25.34 0.13
N ASP A 98 -4.81 26.11 -0.53
CA ASP A 98 -4.71 26.42 -1.95
C ASP A 98 -4.39 27.92 -2.11
N TYR A 99 -3.36 28.23 -2.87
CA TYR A 99 -2.97 29.59 -3.20
C TYR A 99 -2.95 29.81 -4.71
N MET A 100 -3.76 30.76 -5.19
CA MET A 100 -3.80 31.17 -6.58
C MET A 100 -2.83 32.32 -6.81
N GLN A 101 -1.83 32.10 -7.64
CA GLN A 101 -0.86 33.09 -8.06
C GLN A 101 -1.50 34.15 -8.97
N LYS A 102 -0.84 35.31 -9.16
CA LYS A 102 -1.33 36.37 -10.05
C LYS A 102 -1.40 35.96 -11.52
N ASN A 103 -0.55 35.03 -11.94
CA ASN A 103 -0.56 34.44 -13.28
C ASN A 103 -1.68 33.39 -13.50
N GLY A 104 -2.50 33.10 -12.47
CA GLY A 104 -3.58 32.11 -12.52
C GLY A 104 -3.18 30.68 -12.18
N GLU A 105 -1.89 30.41 -11.93
CA GLU A 105 -1.44 29.11 -11.47
C GLU A 105 -1.83 28.87 -10.01
N SER A 106 -2.16 27.62 -9.68
CA SER A 106 -2.50 27.21 -8.31
C SER A 106 -1.34 26.45 -7.66
N ILE A 107 -1.10 26.77 -6.39
CA ILE A 107 -0.22 26.01 -5.52
C ILE A 107 -1.08 25.40 -4.43
N LYS A 108 -0.99 24.10 -4.25
CA LYS A 108 -1.68 23.33 -3.20
C LYS A 108 -0.67 22.83 -2.19
N ALA A 109 -0.96 22.98 -0.91
CA ALA A 109 -0.18 22.39 0.18
C ALA A 109 -1.09 21.49 1.00
N VAL A 110 -0.60 20.31 1.37
CA VAL A 110 -1.35 19.33 2.16
C VAL A 110 -0.48 18.82 3.29
N VAL A 111 -1.07 18.72 4.47
CA VAL A 111 -0.50 17.98 5.62
C VAL A 111 -1.57 17.04 6.15
N GLU A 112 -1.23 15.76 6.33
CA GLU A 112 -2.13 14.72 6.80
C GLU A 112 -1.44 13.89 7.89
N PHE A 113 -2.18 13.61 8.96
CA PHE A 113 -1.74 12.81 10.09
C PHE A 113 -2.74 11.69 10.37
N ASP A 114 -2.26 10.60 10.98
CA ASP A 114 -3.07 9.59 11.67
C ASP A 114 -2.49 9.32 13.06
N PHE A 115 -3.05 8.35 13.79
CA PHE A 115 -2.60 7.93 15.11
C PHE A 115 -1.94 6.55 15.10
N TRP A 116 -1.43 6.11 13.96
CA TRP A 116 -0.78 4.81 13.74
C TRP A 116 0.74 4.84 14.03
N GLY A 117 1.22 5.76 14.85
CA GLY A 117 2.63 5.93 15.20
C GLY A 117 3.11 5.06 16.37
N GLY A 118 2.45 3.91 16.61
CA GLY A 118 2.68 3.07 17.78
C GLY A 118 1.98 3.62 19.04
N ASN A 119 1.22 2.78 19.74
CA ASN A 119 0.46 3.15 20.95
C ASN A 119 -0.43 4.40 20.79
N GLY A 120 -0.99 4.63 19.59
CA GLY A 120 -1.84 5.79 19.32
C GLY A 120 -1.10 7.13 19.15
N HIS A 121 0.22 7.13 18.95
CA HIS A 121 0.95 8.36 18.67
C HIS A 121 0.65 8.89 17.28
N MET A 122 0.68 10.22 17.14
CA MET A 122 0.49 10.90 15.86
C MET A 122 1.62 10.55 14.88
N ARG A 123 1.25 10.17 13.65
CA ARG A 123 2.18 9.86 12.56
C ARG A 123 1.93 10.78 11.38
N LEU A 124 2.98 11.38 10.82
CA LEU A 124 2.90 12.14 9.58
C LEU A 124 2.66 11.20 8.41
N ARG A 125 1.51 11.36 7.74
CA ARG A 125 1.15 10.61 6.54
C ARG A 125 1.62 11.30 5.28
N LYS A 126 1.16 12.53 5.09
CA LYS A 126 1.49 13.37 3.93
C LYS A 126 1.92 14.75 4.36
N ALA A 127 2.89 15.32 3.66
CA ALA A 127 3.30 16.71 3.75
C ALA A 127 3.93 17.10 2.41
N PHE A 128 3.17 17.75 1.54
CA PHE A 128 3.65 18.10 0.22
C PHE A 128 3.08 19.41 -0.30
N VAL A 129 3.78 19.98 -1.27
CA VAL A 129 3.35 21.09 -2.11
C VAL A 129 3.23 20.61 -3.55
N GLU A 130 2.13 20.98 -4.20
CA GLU A 130 1.84 20.65 -5.59
C GLU A 130 1.55 21.90 -6.41
N THR A 131 2.12 21.97 -7.61
CA THR A 131 1.87 22.98 -8.62
C THR A 131 1.25 22.32 -9.86
N ASN A 132 1.16 23.04 -10.98
CA ASN A 132 0.64 22.47 -12.23
C ASN A 132 1.47 21.30 -12.80
N HIS A 133 2.76 21.20 -12.42
CA HIS A 133 3.68 20.19 -12.95
C HIS A 133 4.58 19.52 -11.93
N TRP A 134 4.63 20.03 -10.70
CA TRP A 134 5.54 19.53 -9.68
C TRP A 134 4.80 19.17 -8.42
N GLN A 135 5.19 18.07 -7.80
CA GLN A 135 4.82 17.71 -6.44
C GLN A 135 6.11 17.44 -5.66
N ILE A 136 6.28 18.15 -4.54
CA ILE A 136 7.49 18.09 -3.71
C ILE A 136 7.07 17.87 -2.26
N GLY A 137 7.64 16.86 -1.61
CA GLY A 137 7.36 16.49 -0.22
C GLY A 137 7.01 15.01 -0.10
N GLN A 138 6.32 14.63 0.97
CA GLN A 138 5.91 13.26 1.23
C GLN A 138 4.45 13.02 0.78
N ASN A 139 4.25 12.08 -0.11
CA ASN A 139 2.93 11.58 -0.53
C ASN A 139 3.07 10.11 -0.96
N TRP A 140 2.01 9.52 -1.51
CA TRP A 140 2.08 8.20 -2.14
C TRP A 140 3.18 8.17 -3.19
N ASN A 141 3.99 7.11 -3.15
CA ASN A 141 5.05 6.88 -4.12
C ASN A 141 4.48 6.80 -5.56
N ASN A 142 5.33 7.06 -6.54
CA ASN A 142 4.91 7.03 -7.93
C ASN A 142 4.99 5.63 -8.57
N PHE A 143 5.51 4.63 -7.87
CA PHE A 143 5.51 3.24 -8.32
C PHE A 143 4.13 2.60 -8.13
N GLY A 144 3.40 2.92 -7.03
CA GLY A 144 2.01 2.53 -6.81
C GLY A 144 1.02 3.41 -7.59
N ASP A 145 -0.23 2.96 -7.68
CA ASP A 145 -1.35 3.73 -8.23
C ASP A 145 -2.22 4.27 -7.09
N GLU A 146 -2.03 5.54 -6.73
CA GLU A 146 -2.74 6.19 -5.62
C GLU A 146 -4.28 6.22 -5.78
N ALA A 147 -4.78 6.01 -6.99
CA ALA A 147 -6.21 5.99 -7.27
C ALA A 147 -6.87 4.62 -6.99
N LEU A 148 -6.07 3.60 -6.76
CA LEU A 148 -6.57 2.26 -6.47
C LEU A 148 -6.59 2.04 -4.97
N TRP A 149 -7.78 1.82 -4.44
CA TRP A 149 -8.00 1.40 -3.07
C TRP A 149 -9.32 0.62 -3.00
N PRO A 150 -9.29 -0.69 -2.79
CA PRO A 150 -10.51 -1.45 -2.54
C PRO A 150 -11.27 -0.86 -1.34
N ASN A 151 -12.58 -0.81 -1.41
CA ASN A 151 -13.38 -0.31 -0.30
C ASN A 151 -13.51 -1.42 0.76
N VAL A 152 -12.60 -1.39 1.75
CA VAL A 152 -12.43 -2.42 2.78
C VAL A 152 -12.45 -1.82 4.18
N MET A 153 -12.83 -2.60 5.18
CA MET A 153 -12.76 -2.22 6.60
C MET A 153 -11.35 -2.40 7.13
N GLU A 154 -10.71 -3.51 6.79
CA GLU A 154 -9.33 -3.80 7.10
C GLU A 154 -8.40 -2.85 6.31
N TRP A 155 -7.27 -2.47 6.88
CA TRP A 155 -6.44 -1.40 6.32
C TRP A 155 -5.23 -1.88 5.51
N GLU A 156 -4.73 -3.08 5.74
CA GLU A 156 -3.56 -3.61 5.03
C GLU A 156 -3.89 -3.82 3.54
N GLY A 157 -5.04 -4.43 3.28
CA GLY A 157 -5.46 -4.80 1.94
C GLY A 157 -4.70 -6.00 1.34
N PRO A 158 -4.82 -6.21 0.02
CA PRO A 158 -4.22 -7.37 -0.62
C PRO A 158 -2.68 -7.35 -0.58
N PRO A 159 -2.04 -8.54 -0.50
CA PRO A 159 -0.62 -8.70 -0.20
C PRO A 159 0.35 -8.05 -1.20
N SER A 160 -0.04 -7.91 -2.45
CA SER A 160 0.76 -7.23 -3.50
C SER A 160 0.39 -5.76 -3.70
N GLY A 161 -0.36 -5.17 -2.79
CA GLY A 161 -0.66 -3.73 -2.81
C GLY A 161 0.60 -2.88 -2.69
N ILE A 162 0.61 -1.71 -3.36
CA ILE A 162 1.70 -0.74 -3.28
C ILE A 162 1.13 0.57 -2.74
N TRP A 163 1.13 0.71 -1.43
CA TRP A 163 0.59 1.89 -0.73
C TRP A 163 1.61 2.49 0.24
N LYS A 164 2.81 2.76 -0.28
CA LYS A 164 3.89 3.39 0.48
C LYS A 164 3.92 4.90 0.25
N ARG A 165 4.22 5.65 1.29
CA ARG A 165 4.44 7.11 1.21
C ARG A 165 5.91 7.38 1.38
N THR A 166 6.48 8.13 0.43
CA THR A 166 7.90 8.49 0.41
C THR A 166 8.08 9.99 0.19
N PRO A 167 9.08 10.63 0.80
CA PRO A 167 9.55 11.92 0.34
C PRO A 167 10.01 11.85 -1.11
N HIS A 168 9.57 12.79 -1.95
CA HIS A 168 9.91 12.78 -3.37
C HIS A 168 9.88 14.17 -4.01
N ILE A 169 10.51 14.23 -5.18
CA ILE A 169 10.37 15.31 -6.16
C ILE A 169 9.80 14.67 -7.41
N LYS A 170 8.52 14.95 -7.71
CA LYS A 170 7.79 14.38 -8.84
C LYS A 170 7.45 15.48 -9.86
N TYR A 171 7.78 15.22 -11.12
CA TYR A 171 7.36 16.00 -12.27
C TYR A 171 6.27 15.26 -13.02
N PHE A 172 5.21 15.96 -13.41
CA PHE A 172 4.13 15.36 -14.17
C PHE A 172 3.58 16.32 -15.24
N GLY A 173 2.99 15.75 -16.26
CA GLY A 173 2.34 16.51 -17.32
C GLY A 173 1.31 15.67 -18.06
N TYR A 174 0.63 16.32 -18.98
CA TYR A 174 -0.49 15.75 -19.73
C TYR A 174 -0.29 15.95 -21.22
N PHE A 175 -0.85 15.06 -22.05
CA PHE A 175 -0.91 15.22 -23.50
C PHE A 175 -2.20 14.60 -24.08
N LYS A 176 -2.51 14.96 -25.33
CA LYS A 176 -3.74 14.57 -26.01
C LYS A 176 -5.02 14.93 -25.24
N ASN A 177 -5.16 16.20 -24.86
CA ASN A 177 -6.31 16.72 -24.09
C ASN A 177 -6.54 15.94 -22.80
N ASP A 178 -5.48 15.80 -21.99
CA ASP A 178 -5.46 15.13 -20.68
C ASP A 178 -5.78 13.62 -20.71
N LEU A 179 -5.83 13.03 -21.91
CA LEU A 179 -6.05 11.60 -22.08
C LEU A 179 -4.90 10.78 -21.48
N PHE A 180 -3.67 11.31 -21.57
CA PHE A 180 -2.49 10.68 -21.00
C PHE A 180 -1.83 11.60 -19.97
N LYS A 181 -1.49 11.06 -18.80
CA LYS A 181 -0.63 11.67 -17.79
C LYS A 181 0.69 10.90 -17.73
N TYR A 182 1.79 11.61 -17.81
CA TYR A 182 3.12 11.05 -17.56
C TYR A 182 3.68 11.60 -16.25
N GLU A 183 4.47 10.80 -15.55
CA GLU A 183 5.02 11.11 -14.24
C GLU A 183 6.46 10.57 -14.14
N PHE A 184 7.36 11.38 -13.59
CA PHE A 184 8.74 11.01 -13.25
C PHE A 184 9.02 11.46 -11.83
N SER A 185 9.62 10.61 -11.01
CA SER A 185 9.90 10.95 -9.61
C SER A 185 11.28 10.48 -9.18
N LEU A 186 11.90 11.31 -8.35
CA LEU A 186 13.05 10.97 -7.53
C LEU A 186 12.53 10.79 -6.12
N GLU A 187 12.65 9.60 -5.56
CA GLU A 187 12.07 9.22 -4.28
C GLU A 187 13.15 8.87 -3.26
N ALA A 188 12.91 9.19 -2.01
CA ALA A 188 13.78 8.73 -0.94
C ALA A 188 13.85 7.19 -0.96
N PRO A 189 15.04 6.60 -1.00
CA PRO A 189 15.19 5.15 -1.05
C PRO A 189 14.55 4.55 0.20
N THR A 190 13.77 3.50 -0.01
CA THR A 190 13.19 2.71 1.07
C THR A 190 13.88 1.37 1.08
N ILE A 191 14.53 1.05 2.20
CA ILE A 191 15.19 -0.22 2.40
C ILE A 191 14.39 -0.99 3.40
N ASP A 192 14.27 -2.28 3.17
CA ASP A 192 13.64 -3.20 4.07
C ASP A 192 14.65 -4.29 4.44
N PHE A 193 15.04 -4.27 5.72
CA PHE A 193 16.08 -5.13 6.22
C PHE A 193 15.88 -5.44 7.72
N ILE A 194 16.02 -6.73 8.09
CA ILE A 194 16.07 -7.22 9.46
C ILE A 194 17.32 -8.09 9.62
N ALA A 195 18.19 -7.75 10.59
CA ALA A 195 19.39 -8.52 10.90
C ALA A 195 19.17 -9.46 12.10
N LEU A 196 19.58 -10.72 11.96
CA LEU A 196 19.60 -11.73 13.02
C LEU A 196 21.02 -12.25 13.27
N GLY A 197 21.95 -11.33 13.46
CA GLY A 197 23.41 -11.48 13.42
C GLY A 197 24.10 -12.66 14.10
N ASP A 198 23.44 -13.38 15.01
CA ASP A 198 24.05 -14.54 15.68
C ASP A 198 23.78 -15.86 14.95
N ILE A 199 22.81 -15.90 14.04
CA ILE A 199 22.32 -17.14 13.41
C ILE A 199 22.50 -17.12 11.90
N GLU A 200 22.43 -15.97 11.27
CA GLU A 200 22.62 -15.76 9.83
C GLU A 200 23.78 -14.79 9.56
N PRO A 201 24.25 -14.66 8.31
CA PRO A 201 25.24 -13.63 7.94
C PRO A 201 24.75 -12.26 8.39
N LEU A 202 25.65 -11.48 8.99
CA LEU A 202 25.32 -10.15 9.48
C LEU A 202 25.13 -9.20 8.30
N VAL A 203 23.89 -9.01 7.92
CA VAL A 203 23.48 -8.02 6.92
C VAL A 203 22.97 -6.78 7.64
N GLU A 204 23.48 -5.61 7.32
CA GLU A 204 23.12 -4.34 7.93
C GLU A 204 22.71 -3.33 6.85
N GLU A 205 21.89 -2.36 7.25
CA GLU A 205 21.59 -1.22 6.39
C GLU A 205 22.86 -0.41 6.12
N ALA A 206 23.10 -0.04 4.86
CA ALA A 206 24.16 0.88 4.46
C ALA A 206 23.59 2.24 4.06
N ASN A 207 24.44 3.28 4.08
CA ASN A 207 24.07 4.58 3.55
C ASN A 207 23.77 4.50 2.05
N GLN A 208 22.56 4.84 1.66
CA GLN A 208 22.15 4.89 0.25
C GLN A 208 22.76 6.09 -0.46
N VAL A 209 23.19 5.91 -1.71
CA VAL A 209 23.91 6.93 -2.49
C VAL A 209 23.11 7.50 -3.65
N ALA A 210 21.96 6.91 -3.95
CA ALA A 210 21.09 7.34 -5.03
C ALA A 210 19.61 7.30 -4.60
N PRO A 211 18.75 8.19 -5.12
CA PRO A 211 17.31 8.06 -4.94
C PRO A 211 16.77 6.89 -5.77
N ASP A 212 15.60 6.36 -5.37
CA ASP A 212 14.81 5.50 -6.22
C ASP A 212 14.22 6.33 -7.38
N LEU A 213 14.33 5.82 -8.60
CA LEU A 213 13.83 6.47 -9.81
C LEU A 213 12.54 5.80 -10.22
N THR A 214 11.46 6.57 -10.36
CA THR A 214 10.18 6.03 -10.83
C THR A 214 9.66 6.76 -12.05
N ALA A 215 8.98 6.04 -12.93
CA ALA A 215 8.28 6.59 -14.07
C ALA A 215 6.91 5.94 -14.21
N ALA A 216 5.92 6.72 -14.66
CA ALA A 216 4.59 6.20 -14.89
C ALA A 216 3.90 6.87 -16.09
N LEU A 217 3.04 6.11 -16.76
CA LEU A 217 2.13 6.56 -17.80
C LEU A 217 0.72 6.08 -17.48
N LYS A 218 -0.20 7.04 -17.37
CA LYS A 218 -1.61 6.79 -17.07
C LYS A 218 -2.49 7.21 -18.25
N TYR A 219 -3.31 6.30 -18.73
CA TYR A 219 -4.34 6.54 -19.74
C TYR A 219 -5.69 6.71 -19.04
N ASN A 220 -6.28 7.91 -19.13
CA ASN A 220 -7.55 8.27 -18.51
C ASN A 220 -8.68 8.30 -19.52
N LYS A 221 -9.83 7.77 -19.16
CA LYS A 221 -11.06 7.82 -19.95
C LYS A 221 -12.28 7.89 -19.06
N GLY A 222 -13.45 8.20 -19.63
CA GLY A 222 -14.71 8.31 -18.89
C GLY A 222 -15.12 7.02 -18.14
N TRP A 223 -14.59 5.87 -18.51
CA TRP A 223 -14.82 4.60 -17.80
C TRP A 223 -13.82 4.34 -16.66
N GLY A 224 -12.75 5.14 -16.51
CA GLY A 224 -11.69 4.92 -15.53
C GLY A 224 -10.32 5.15 -16.12
N HIS A 225 -9.32 4.34 -15.71
CA HIS A 225 -7.96 4.45 -16.24
C HIS A 225 -7.22 3.12 -16.29
N LEU A 226 -6.15 3.13 -17.09
CA LEU A 226 -5.06 2.15 -17.04
C LEU A 226 -3.75 2.89 -16.74
N ARG A 227 -2.89 2.31 -15.92
CA ARG A 227 -1.60 2.86 -15.54
C ARG A 227 -0.52 1.79 -15.66
N PHE A 228 0.59 2.18 -16.27
CA PHE A 228 1.85 1.44 -16.23
C PHE A 228 2.85 2.26 -15.41
N SER A 229 3.59 1.62 -14.52
CA SER A 229 4.69 2.26 -13.81
C SER A 229 5.91 1.35 -13.68
N SER A 230 7.05 1.97 -13.41
CA SER A 230 8.33 1.31 -13.23
C SER A 230 9.14 1.97 -12.13
N ILE A 231 10.01 1.19 -11.51
CA ILE A 231 10.98 1.65 -10.51
C ILE A 231 12.36 1.09 -10.86
N LEU A 232 13.39 1.88 -10.62
CA LEU A 232 14.80 1.50 -10.68
C LEU A 232 15.48 1.97 -9.40
N ARG A 233 16.23 1.07 -8.75
CA ARG A 233 16.83 1.26 -7.44
C ARG A 233 18.30 0.80 -7.45
N ASN A 234 19.16 1.53 -6.76
CA ASN A 234 20.46 1.02 -6.31
C ASN A 234 20.35 0.82 -4.80
N VAL A 235 20.32 -0.43 -4.38
CA VAL A 235 20.12 -0.79 -2.96
C VAL A 235 21.45 -1.26 -2.38
N ARG A 236 21.90 -0.60 -1.30
CA ARG A 236 23.17 -0.89 -0.62
C ARG A 236 22.91 -1.48 0.75
N TYR A 237 23.66 -2.56 1.02
CA TYR A 237 23.75 -3.21 2.32
C TYR A 237 25.22 -3.34 2.76
N LYS A 238 25.41 -3.69 4.02
CA LYS A 238 26.66 -4.25 4.50
C LYS A 238 26.46 -5.73 4.74
N LEU A 239 27.36 -6.56 4.25
CA LEU A 239 27.40 -7.99 4.52
C LEU A 239 28.69 -8.27 5.27
N ASN A 240 28.59 -8.76 6.51
CA ASN A 240 29.73 -9.02 7.41
C ASN A 240 30.69 -7.83 7.55
N GLY A 241 30.15 -6.60 7.53
CA GLY A 241 30.91 -5.35 7.65
C GLY A 241 31.43 -4.76 6.33
N GLU A 242 31.35 -5.47 5.22
CA GLU A 242 31.68 -4.98 3.89
C GLU A 242 30.44 -4.43 3.17
N THR A 243 30.60 -3.30 2.47
CA THR A 243 29.49 -2.68 1.75
C THR A 243 29.38 -3.26 0.35
N ASP A 244 28.19 -3.73 0.02
CA ASP A 244 27.83 -4.23 -1.31
C ASP A 244 26.54 -3.55 -1.81
N ASP A 245 26.22 -3.68 -3.10
CA ASP A 245 24.98 -3.15 -3.68
C ASP A 245 24.45 -4.04 -4.81
N PHE A 246 23.14 -3.92 -5.03
CA PHE A 246 22.50 -4.54 -6.17
C PHE A 246 21.52 -3.58 -6.85
N LEU A 247 21.22 -3.86 -8.11
CA LEU A 247 20.22 -3.15 -8.89
C LEU A 247 18.83 -3.77 -8.67
N GLY A 248 17.94 -3.02 -8.01
CA GLY A 248 16.52 -3.36 -7.92
C GLY A 248 15.72 -2.72 -9.07
N TYR A 249 14.73 -3.43 -9.57
CA TYR A 249 13.80 -2.92 -10.57
C TYR A 249 12.42 -3.57 -10.48
N GLY A 250 11.40 -2.85 -10.87
CA GLY A 250 10.04 -3.39 -10.89
C GLY A 250 9.14 -2.68 -11.89
N PHE A 251 8.06 -3.36 -12.25
CA PHE A 251 7.02 -2.89 -13.15
C PHE A 251 5.65 -3.20 -12.59
N THR A 252 4.70 -2.27 -12.81
CA THR A 252 3.29 -2.50 -12.47
C THR A 252 2.39 -2.20 -13.66
N VAL A 253 1.31 -2.93 -13.74
CA VAL A 253 0.14 -2.60 -14.57
C VAL A 253 -1.07 -2.56 -13.65
N SER A 254 -1.81 -1.47 -13.67
CA SER A 254 -2.94 -1.24 -12.78
C SER A 254 -4.07 -0.51 -13.48
N GLY A 255 -5.25 -0.57 -12.91
CA GLY A 255 -6.37 0.19 -13.45
C GLY A 255 -7.66 0.04 -12.66
N ILE A 256 -8.58 0.95 -12.95
CA ILE A 256 -9.93 0.93 -12.45
C ILE A 256 -10.93 1.10 -13.60
N TYR A 257 -11.97 0.31 -13.58
CA TYR A 257 -13.10 0.40 -14.51
C TYR A 257 -14.39 0.67 -13.73
N HIS A 258 -15.04 1.79 -14.01
CA HIS A 258 -16.31 2.17 -13.42
C HIS A 258 -17.46 1.79 -14.35
N THR A 259 -18.53 1.20 -13.79
CA THR A 259 -19.77 0.92 -14.51
C THR A 259 -20.81 2.01 -14.23
N GLU A 260 -21.92 1.97 -14.94
CA GLU A 260 -23.00 2.96 -14.83
C GLU A 260 -23.67 3.03 -13.43
N ARG A 261 -23.53 1.98 -12.58
CA ARG A 261 -24.19 1.85 -11.27
C ARG A 261 -23.27 2.12 -10.07
N LYS A 262 -22.21 2.91 -10.22
CA LYS A 262 -21.14 3.09 -9.24
C LYS A 262 -20.29 1.84 -8.98
N ASN A 263 -20.64 0.67 -9.53
CA ASN A 263 -19.80 -0.50 -9.39
C ASN A 263 -18.46 -0.25 -10.04
N ASN A 264 -17.41 -0.79 -9.46
CA ASN A 264 -16.08 -0.66 -10.03
C ASN A 264 -15.31 -1.99 -9.94
N PHE A 265 -14.44 -2.17 -10.90
CA PHE A 265 -13.45 -3.24 -10.93
C PHE A 265 -12.08 -2.58 -10.85
N GLN A 266 -11.24 -3.04 -9.92
CA GLN A 266 -9.87 -2.59 -9.76
C GLN A 266 -8.92 -3.77 -9.88
N PHE A 267 -7.72 -3.52 -10.40
CA PHE A 267 -6.67 -4.53 -10.46
C PHE A 267 -5.28 -3.90 -10.44
N GLN A 268 -4.31 -4.69 -9.96
CA GLN A 268 -2.90 -4.40 -10.05
C GLN A 268 -2.12 -5.70 -10.25
N LEU A 269 -1.16 -5.67 -11.16
CA LEU A 269 -0.14 -6.70 -11.35
C LEU A 269 1.23 -6.08 -11.12
N ILE A 270 2.12 -6.81 -10.50
CA ILE A 270 3.48 -6.36 -10.17
C ILE A 270 4.49 -7.48 -10.37
N GLY A 271 5.69 -7.13 -10.77
CA GLY A 271 6.84 -8.03 -10.80
C GLY A 271 8.15 -7.27 -10.88
N GLY A 272 9.21 -7.86 -10.29
CA GLY A 272 10.53 -7.26 -10.28
C GLY A 272 11.51 -8.01 -9.39
N LYS A 273 12.62 -7.34 -9.09
CA LYS A 273 13.64 -7.78 -8.14
C LYS A 273 14.00 -6.63 -7.22
N GLY A 274 14.20 -6.91 -5.92
CA GLY A 274 14.59 -5.90 -4.94
C GLY A 274 13.50 -4.84 -4.71
N ILE A 275 12.23 -5.24 -4.69
CA ILE A 275 11.06 -4.35 -4.53
C ILE A 275 10.18 -4.73 -3.33
N ASN A 276 10.65 -5.61 -2.46
CA ASN A 276 9.86 -6.17 -1.36
C ASN A 276 9.43 -5.11 -0.35
N ALA A 277 10.24 -4.08 -0.13
CA ALA A 277 9.88 -2.92 0.69
C ALA A 277 8.61 -2.18 0.23
N TYR A 278 8.15 -2.42 -0.99
CA TYR A 278 6.95 -1.80 -1.56
C TYR A 278 5.70 -2.68 -1.51
N LEU A 279 5.85 -4.01 -1.30
CA LEU A 279 4.75 -4.97 -1.29
C LEU A 279 4.17 -5.11 0.12
N THR A 280 2.88 -4.92 0.27
CA THR A 280 2.20 -4.85 1.59
C THR A 280 2.53 -6.03 2.50
N SER A 281 2.44 -7.25 2.03
CA SER A 281 2.63 -8.44 2.88
C SER A 281 4.08 -8.82 3.14
N ILE A 282 5.05 -8.19 2.44
CA ILE A 282 6.48 -8.50 2.57
C ILE A 282 7.24 -7.33 3.21
N ALA A 283 6.74 -6.11 3.05
CA ALA A 283 7.35 -4.93 3.64
C ALA A 283 7.46 -5.08 5.17
N GLY A 284 8.65 -4.89 5.70
CA GLY A 284 8.99 -5.11 7.11
C GLY A 284 9.57 -6.49 7.43
N LEU A 285 9.67 -7.39 6.44
CA LEU A 285 10.30 -8.71 6.63
C LEU A 285 11.81 -8.72 6.31
N GLY A 286 12.35 -7.62 5.77
CA GLY A 286 13.77 -7.47 5.55
C GLY A 286 14.32 -8.09 4.27
N TYR A 287 13.51 -8.34 3.25
CA TYR A 287 13.87 -9.16 2.10
C TYR A 287 13.93 -8.41 0.76
N ASP A 288 14.42 -7.17 0.72
CA ASP A 288 14.73 -6.52 -0.58
C ASP A 288 15.85 -7.25 -1.32
N GLY A 289 16.82 -7.80 -0.58
CA GLY A 289 17.87 -8.67 -1.06
C GLY A 289 18.22 -9.72 -0.01
N PHE A 290 18.99 -10.71 -0.39
CA PHE A 290 19.42 -11.81 0.48
C PHE A 290 20.88 -12.20 0.23
N PRO A 291 21.62 -12.63 1.27
CA PRO A 291 22.97 -13.15 1.13
C PRO A 291 22.93 -14.55 0.49
N THR A 292 23.84 -14.80 -0.44
CA THR A 292 23.99 -16.09 -1.10
C THR A 292 25.22 -16.84 -0.56
N ILE A 293 25.23 -18.15 -0.71
CA ILE A 293 26.38 -19.00 -0.34
C ILE A 293 27.67 -18.66 -1.11
N SER A 294 27.58 -17.87 -2.17
CA SER A 294 28.72 -17.30 -2.87
C SER A 294 29.36 -16.09 -2.17
N GLY A 295 28.68 -15.55 -1.13
CA GLY A 295 29.14 -14.37 -0.39
C GLY A 295 28.74 -13.05 -1.03
N GLU A 296 27.76 -13.04 -1.93
CA GLU A 296 27.20 -11.85 -2.58
C GLU A 296 25.76 -11.63 -2.11
N ILE A 297 25.26 -10.38 -2.21
CA ILE A 297 23.85 -10.07 -1.98
C ILE A 297 23.12 -10.02 -3.32
N GLU A 298 22.07 -10.81 -3.45
CA GLU A 298 21.20 -10.79 -4.62
C GLU A 298 19.87 -10.10 -4.34
N ALA A 299 19.34 -9.42 -5.38
CA ALA A 299 18.01 -8.80 -5.34
C ALA A 299 16.93 -9.88 -5.34
N THR A 300 16.03 -9.86 -4.36
CA THR A 300 14.93 -10.82 -4.22
C THR A 300 13.92 -10.71 -5.39
N PRO A 301 13.74 -11.77 -6.18
CA PRO A 301 12.68 -11.82 -7.18
C PRO A 301 11.30 -11.89 -6.52
N SER A 302 10.37 -11.02 -6.95
CA SER A 302 9.00 -11.00 -6.42
C SER A 302 8.01 -10.64 -7.50
N TYR A 303 6.83 -11.24 -7.43
CA TYR A 303 5.69 -10.90 -8.28
C TYR A 303 4.37 -11.16 -7.56
N GLY A 304 3.33 -10.52 -8.03
CA GLY A 304 2.00 -10.69 -7.46
C GLY A 304 0.95 -9.89 -8.21
N GLY A 305 -0.22 -9.87 -7.65
CA GLY A 305 -1.34 -9.10 -8.18
C GLY A 305 -2.57 -9.24 -7.33
N TRP A 306 -3.51 -8.33 -7.54
CA TRP A 306 -4.80 -8.38 -6.90
C TRP A 306 -5.89 -7.84 -7.82
N VAL A 307 -7.11 -8.26 -7.54
CA VAL A 307 -8.34 -7.78 -8.17
C VAL A 307 -9.38 -7.49 -7.11
N SER A 308 -10.23 -6.52 -7.36
CA SER A 308 -11.33 -6.13 -6.51
C SER A 308 -12.56 -5.82 -7.36
N TYR A 309 -13.74 -6.24 -6.89
CA TYR A 309 -15.01 -5.87 -7.50
C TYR A 309 -15.97 -5.36 -6.44
N GLU A 310 -16.38 -4.11 -6.58
CA GLU A 310 -17.38 -3.46 -5.73
C GLU A 310 -18.72 -3.44 -6.43
N TYR A 311 -19.75 -3.95 -5.75
CA TYR A 311 -21.11 -4.04 -6.26
C TYR A 311 -22.09 -3.32 -5.35
N TYR A 312 -22.84 -2.37 -5.91
CA TYR A 312 -23.90 -1.62 -5.23
C TYR A 312 -25.25 -2.30 -5.44
N PHE A 313 -25.78 -2.93 -4.40
CA PHE A 313 -27.16 -3.49 -4.40
C PHE A 313 -28.19 -2.38 -4.41
N THR A 314 -27.93 -1.31 -3.65
CA THR A 314 -28.68 -0.06 -3.59
C THR A 314 -27.70 1.12 -3.49
N PRO A 315 -28.13 2.39 -3.64
CA PRO A 315 -27.25 3.53 -3.45
C PRO A 315 -26.56 3.61 -2.07
N LYS A 316 -27.07 2.88 -1.06
CA LYS A 316 -26.58 2.88 0.32
C LYS A 316 -26.01 1.55 0.79
N PHE A 317 -26.11 0.50 0.00
CA PHE A 317 -25.74 -0.85 0.41
C PHE A 317 -24.92 -1.50 -0.68
N HIS A 318 -23.69 -1.85 -0.36
CA HIS A 318 -22.74 -2.42 -1.31
C HIS A 318 -21.84 -3.47 -0.65
N SER A 319 -21.14 -4.21 -1.46
CA SER A 319 -20.18 -5.24 -1.05
C SER A 319 -18.96 -5.15 -1.93
N ASN A 320 -17.81 -5.45 -1.38
CA ASN A 320 -16.58 -5.59 -2.12
C ASN A 320 -16.04 -7.02 -1.93
N VAL A 321 -15.53 -7.59 -3.02
CA VAL A 321 -14.80 -8.85 -3.01
C VAL A 321 -13.39 -8.57 -3.52
N VAL A 322 -12.38 -9.01 -2.79
CA VAL A 322 -10.97 -8.81 -3.13
C VAL A 322 -10.26 -10.15 -3.13
N PHE A 323 -9.42 -10.38 -4.13
CA PHE A 323 -8.48 -11.49 -4.17
C PHE A 323 -7.10 -10.97 -4.52
N GLY A 324 -6.07 -11.51 -3.88
CA GLY A 324 -4.70 -11.13 -4.16
C GLY A 324 -3.71 -12.21 -3.77
N PHE A 325 -2.52 -12.12 -4.37
CA PHE A 325 -1.40 -12.96 -3.99
C PHE A 325 -0.08 -12.22 -4.17
N THR A 326 0.95 -12.71 -3.48
CA THR A 326 2.34 -12.30 -3.65
C THR A 326 3.23 -13.52 -3.53
N HIS A 327 4.23 -13.60 -4.38
CA HIS A 327 5.26 -14.64 -4.35
C HIS A 327 6.64 -13.99 -4.34
N TYR A 328 7.55 -14.53 -3.53
CA TYR A 328 8.97 -14.21 -3.56
C TYR A 328 9.80 -15.46 -3.31
N LYS A 329 11.07 -15.40 -3.70
CA LYS A 329 11.97 -16.54 -3.53
C LYS A 329 13.42 -16.09 -3.29
N PHE A 330 14.17 -16.99 -2.67
CA PHE A 330 15.62 -16.95 -2.54
C PHE A 330 16.21 -18.20 -3.20
N ASP A 331 17.23 -18.03 -4.02
CA ASP A 331 17.93 -19.14 -4.65
C ASP A 331 19.37 -19.19 -4.05
N ASN A 332 19.77 -20.33 -3.47
CA ASN A 332 21.08 -20.52 -2.80
C ASN A 332 21.36 -19.49 -1.68
N MET A 333 20.38 -19.17 -0.87
CA MET A 333 20.55 -18.26 0.26
C MET A 333 21.46 -18.88 1.32
N GLU A 334 22.38 -18.07 1.85
CA GLU A 334 23.23 -18.46 2.97
C GLU A 334 22.46 -18.31 4.28
N ARG A 335 22.32 -19.40 5.04
CA ARG A 335 21.82 -19.45 6.42
C ARG A 335 20.55 -18.63 6.66
N TYR A 336 19.46 -18.97 6.01
CA TYR A 336 18.18 -18.34 6.32
C TYR A 336 17.42 -19.08 7.43
N ILE A 337 16.56 -18.34 8.11
CA ILE A 337 15.84 -18.80 9.29
C ILE A 337 14.39 -19.07 8.95
N LEU A 338 13.91 -20.28 9.24
CA LEU A 338 12.53 -20.71 9.07
C LEU A 338 11.72 -20.42 10.33
N THR A 339 11.62 -19.15 10.72
CA THR A 339 10.72 -18.73 11.79
C THR A 339 10.05 -17.42 11.42
N SER A 340 8.87 -17.19 11.95
CA SER A 340 8.14 -15.93 11.81
C SER A 340 8.11 -15.11 13.11
N GLU A 341 8.66 -15.63 14.20
CA GLU A 341 8.67 -14.97 15.50
C GLU A 341 10.02 -14.28 15.73
N LEU A 342 9.98 -12.98 15.94
CA LEU A 342 11.11 -12.14 16.30
C LEU A 342 10.77 -11.38 17.59
N PRO A 343 11.71 -11.27 18.56
CA PRO A 343 13.02 -11.93 18.59
C PRO A 343 12.95 -13.43 18.81
N ILE A 344 13.92 -14.16 18.27
CA ILE A 344 14.05 -15.61 18.43
C ILE A 344 14.61 -15.90 19.83
N ASP A 345 13.85 -16.60 20.66
CA ASP A 345 14.27 -17.06 21.97
C ASP A 345 13.44 -18.29 22.38
N PRO A 346 14.03 -19.47 22.60
CA PRO A 346 15.43 -19.83 22.50
C PRO A 346 15.87 -20.24 21.08
N ILE A 347 17.20 -20.15 20.81
CA ILE A 347 17.81 -20.54 19.53
C ILE A 347 17.61 -22.02 19.18
N ASP A 348 17.38 -22.86 20.17
CA ASP A 348 17.28 -24.32 20.01
C ASP A 348 16.09 -24.77 19.14
N ASP A 349 15.06 -23.91 18.95
CA ASP A 349 13.85 -24.22 18.16
C ASP A 349 13.90 -23.63 16.74
N VAL A 350 15.05 -23.12 16.30
CA VAL A 350 15.18 -22.45 15.00
C VAL A 350 15.84 -23.39 14.00
N LEU A 351 15.20 -23.59 12.84
CA LEU A 351 15.79 -24.27 11.71
C LEU A 351 16.52 -23.26 10.82
N VAL A 352 17.82 -23.45 10.67
CA VAL A 352 18.70 -22.64 9.80
C VAL A 352 19.15 -23.46 8.62
N LEU A 353 18.91 -22.99 7.41
CA LEU A 353 19.19 -23.69 6.16
C LEU A 353 20.09 -22.87 5.24
N ASP A 354 20.98 -23.58 4.52
CA ASP A 354 21.63 -23.08 3.31
C ASP A 354 20.91 -23.69 2.11
N GLY A 355 20.26 -22.88 1.26
CA GLY A 355 19.54 -23.43 0.11
C GLY A 355 18.48 -22.49 -0.47
N ASP A 356 17.46 -23.08 -1.05
CA ASP A 356 16.39 -22.39 -1.73
C ASP A 356 15.17 -22.24 -0.82
N PHE A 357 14.52 -21.12 -0.93
CA PHE A 357 13.26 -20.83 -0.23
C PHE A 357 12.31 -20.09 -1.14
N SER A 358 11.03 -20.41 -1.06
CA SER A 358 9.98 -19.62 -1.68
C SER A 358 8.78 -19.44 -0.76
N SER A 359 8.08 -18.34 -0.90
CA SER A 359 6.84 -18.08 -0.16
C SER A 359 5.75 -17.51 -1.04
N ILE A 360 4.53 -18.01 -0.83
CA ILE A 360 3.31 -17.51 -1.46
C ILE A 360 2.36 -17.03 -0.38
N HIS A 361 1.95 -15.76 -0.49
CA HIS A 361 0.93 -15.15 0.35
C HIS A 361 -0.37 -15.01 -0.45
N SER A 362 -1.42 -15.72 -0.09
CA SER A 362 -2.72 -15.68 -0.74
C SER A 362 -3.75 -15.01 0.15
N TYR A 363 -4.65 -14.21 -0.44
CA TYR A 363 -5.62 -13.38 0.26
C TYR A 363 -6.97 -13.39 -0.43
N GLY A 364 -8.01 -13.49 0.39
CA GLY A 364 -9.39 -13.31 -0.04
C GLY A 364 -10.19 -12.53 1.01
N LEU A 365 -11.03 -11.59 0.53
CA LEU A 365 -11.86 -10.75 1.38
C LEU A 365 -13.24 -10.61 0.76
N ILE A 366 -14.25 -10.58 1.62
CA ILE A 366 -15.61 -10.16 1.29
C ILE A 366 -16.18 -9.29 2.40
N ASN A 367 -16.86 -8.22 2.03
CA ASN A 367 -17.53 -7.35 3.01
C ASN A 367 -18.95 -6.99 2.62
N VAL A 368 -19.61 -6.37 3.59
CA VAL A 368 -20.89 -5.72 3.44
C VAL A 368 -20.82 -4.35 4.09
N MET A 369 -21.11 -3.32 3.30
CA MET A 369 -21.03 -1.92 3.69
C MET A 369 -22.41 -1.27 3.59
N TYR A 370 -22.73 -0.44 4.57
CA TYR A 370 -23.96 0.34 4.62
C TYR A 370 -23.67 1.82 4.88
N GLU A 371 -24.26 2.70 4.08
CA GLU A 371 -24.19 4.15 4.19
C GLU A 371 -25.48 4.72 4.81
N PRO A 372 -25.67 4.72 6.15
CA PRO A 372 -26.89 5.20 6.79
C PRO A 372 -27.17 6.68 6.51
N PHE A 373 -26.11 7.48 6.52
CA PHE A 373 -26.10 8.92 6.29
C PHE A 373 -25.04 9.28 5.27
N GLU A 374 -25.13 10.48 4.73
CA GLU A 374 -24.02 11.05 3.96
C GLU A 374 -22.74 11.06 4.81
N ARG A 375 -21.62 10.69 4.21
CA ARG A 375 -20.28 10.67 4.84
C ARG A 375 -20.10 9.65 5.98
N MET A 376 -21.02 8.75 6.17
CA MET A 376 -20.89 7.68 7.14
C MET A 376 -21.02 6.32 6.47
N THR A 377 -20.05 5.46 6.71
CA THR A 377 -20.08 4.05 6.30
C THR A 377 -19.90 3.19 7.53
N VAL A 378 -20.72 2.17 7.67
CA VAL A 378 -20.57 1.07 8.63
C VAL A 378 -20.42 -0.23 7.87
N GLY A 379 -19.61 -1.15 8.35
CA GLY A 379 -19.37 -2.39 7.61
C GLY A 379 -18.92 -3.54 8.50
N VAL A 380 -19.05 -4.72 7.91
CA VAL A 380 -18.49 -5.97 8.43
C VAL A 380 -17.78 -6.66 7.27
N GLU A 381 -16.67 -7.26 7.54
CA GLU A 381 -15.74 -7.86 6.59
C GLU A 381 -15.20 -9.17 7.11
N LEU A 382 -15.04 -10.12 6.22
CA LEU A 382 -14.36 -11.39 6.47
C LEU A 382 -13.07 -11.41 5.65
N ASP A 383 -11.96 -11.51 6.34
CA ASP A 383 -10.62 -11.64 5.78
C ASP A 383 -10.12 -13.08 5.95
N TYR A 384 -9.59 -13.66 4.90
CA TYR A 384 -8.98 -14.98 4.89
C TYR A 384 -7.64 -14.92 4.17
N GLY A 385 -6.61 -15.48 4.77
CA GLY A 385 -5.26 -15.49 4.22
C GLY A 385 -4.57 -16.83 4.41
N VAL A 386 -3.69 -17.16 3.48
CA VAL A 386 -2.86 -18.36 3.51
C VAL A 386 -1.42 -17.96 3.20
N LYS A 387 -0.50 -18.39 4.04
CA LYS A 387 0.94 -18.33 3.78
C LYS A 387 1.48 -19.73 3.61
N SER A 388 2.00 -20.01 2.40
CA SER A 388 2.67 -21.26 2.07
C SER A 388 4.15 -20.97 1.87
N ILE A 389 5.01 -21.86 2.34
CA ILE A 389 6.45 -21.83 2.13
C ILE A 389 6.93 -23.19 1.62
N ASP A 390 7.85 -23.16 0.66
CA ASP A 390 8.61 -24.31 0.21
C ASP A 390 10.09 -24.03 0.47
N PHE A 391 10.81 -25.00 0.98
CA PHE A 391 12.23 -24.86 1.28
C PHE A 391 13.00 -26.14 1.06
N ASN A 392 14.19 -26.01 0.49
CA ASN A 392 15.13 -27.12 0.35
C ASN A 392 16.55 -26.63 0.64
N GLY A 393 17.37 -27.48 1.23
CA GLY A 393 18.74 -27.11 1.54
C GLY A 393 19.43 -28.06 2.51
N PHE A 394 20.50 -27.57 3.13
CA PHE A 394 21.28 -28.31 4.09
C PHE A 394 21.15 -27.70 5.49
N ALA A 395 20.78 -28.52 6.46
CA ALA A 395 20.87 -28.20 7.87
C ALA A 395 21.50 -29.37 8.63
N ASN A 396 22.45 -29.11 9.51
CA ASN A 396 23.08 -30.11 10.35
C ASN A 396 23.66 -31.33 9.59
N ASN A 397 24.17 -31.11 8.34
CA ASN A 397 24.64 -32.12 7.40
C ASN A 397 23.54 -33.07 6.84
N GLU A 398 22.32 -32.70 6.95
CA GLU A 398 21.18 -33.40 6.34
C GLU A 398 20.58 -32.55 5.21
N VAL A 399 20.07 -33.20 4.17
CA VAL A 399 19.29 -32.56 3.13
C VAL A 399 17.86 -32.48 3.64
N ILE A 400 17.30 -31.29 3.63
CA ILE A 400 15.90 -31.03 3.97
C ILE A 400 15.20 -30.51 2.70
N ASP A 401 14.06 -31.10 2.39
CA ASP A 401 13.18 -30.71 1.28
C ASP A 401 11.75 -30.87 1.80
N ASP A 402 11.09 -29.76 2.14
CA ASP A 402 9.79 -29.76 2.78
C ASP A 402 8.99 -28.50 2.44
N SER A 403 7.72 -28.53 2.79
CA SER A 403 6.80 -27.40 2.62
C SER A 403 5.86 -27.28 3.81
N GLU A 404 5.54 -26.04 4.18
CA GLU A 404 4.62 -25.75 5.26
C GLU A 404 3.58 -24.71 4.81
N GLU A 405 2.38 -24.83 5.37
CA GLU A 405 1.29 -23.93 5.09
C GLU A 405 0.50 -23.62 6.35
N ARG A 406 0.10 -22.35 6.51
CA ARG A 406 -0.82 -21.94 7.56
C ARG A 406 -1.78 -20.86 7.06
N ASP A 407 -3.02 -20.97 7.49
CA ASP A 407 -4.07 -20.00 7.22
C ASP A 407 -4.45 -19.18 8.44
N ALA A 408 -5.09 -18.04 8.20
CA ALA A 408 -5.63 -17.15 9.21
C ALA A 408 -6.98 -16.60 8.76
N MET A 409 -7.84 -16.31 9.75
CA MET A 409 -9.16 -15.73 9.52
C MET A 409 -9.43 -14.62 10.51
N ARG A 410 -9.89 -13.47 10.00
CA ARG A 410 -10.31 -12.30 10.79
C ARG A 410 -11.71 -11.85 10.39
N ILE A 411 -12.49 -11.38 11.34
CA ILE A 411 -13.71 -10.63 11.11
C ILE A 411 -13.45 -9.19 11.53
N SER A 412 -13.48 -8.28 10.56
CA SER A 412 -13.30 -6.84 10.77
C SER A 412 -14.65 -6.14 10.73
N PHE A 413 -14.85 -5.14 11.58
CA PHE A 413 -16.06 -4.32 11.58
C PHE A 413 -15.76 -2.90 12.05
N GLY A 414 -16.61 -1.96 11.72
CA GLY A 414 -16.39 -0.61 12.19
C GLY A 414 -17.24 0.43 11.51
N PHE A 415 -16.88 1.68 11.72
CA PHE A 415 -17.45 2.79 10.97
C PHE A 415 -16.37 3.78 10.52
N MET A 416 -16.67 4.47 9.44
CA MET A 416 -15.94 5.62 8.93
C MET A 416 -16.88 6.81 8.85
N PHE A 417 -16.43 7.96 9.31
CA PHE A 417 -17.18 9.21 9.24
C PHE A 417 -16.27 10.36 8.81
N TYR A 418 -16.69 11.08 7.78
CA TYR A 418 -15.92 12.11 7.12
C TYR A 418 -16.47 13.51 7.40
N LEU A 419 -15.63 14.40 7.97
CA LEU A 419 -15.95 15.80 8.27
C LEU A 419 -15.04 16.80 7.54
#